data_b601db2f23b7ada2d26edf2b548cfe32
#
_entry.id   b601db2f23b7ada2d26edf2b548cfe32
#
_cell.length_a   1.000
_cell.length_b   1.000
_cell.length_c   1.000
_cell.angle_alpha   90.00
_cell.angle_beta   90.00
_cell.angle_gamma   90.00
#
_symmetry.space_group_name_H-M   'P 1'
#
loop_
_entity.id
_entity.type
_entity.pdbx_description
1 polymer ?
#
loop_
_entity_poly.entity_id
_entity_poly.type
_entity_poly.pdbx_seq_one_letter_code
_entity_poly.pdbx_strand_id
1 'polypeptide(L)' 'MPIRMAPLGEEVEIKRVSMDEDAKRRLEDMGLVVGQRVTVLARDGGALVIRVKDCKVAIDERLASGILITCL' A
#
# COMPACT_ATOMS: atom_id res chain seq x y z
N MET A 1 11.25 2.66 0.35
CA MET A 1 10.62 3.98 0.17
C MET A 1 9.17 3.94 0.62
N PRO A 2 8.57 5.07 1.00
CA PRO A 2 7.15 5.09 1.35
C PRO A 2 6.27 4.75 0.15
N ILE A 3 5.20 4.00 0.38
CA ILE A 3 4.30 3.61 -0.71
C ILE A 3 3.65 4.83 -1.41
N ARG A 4 3.44 5.92 -0.67
CA ARG A 4 2.88 7.14 -1.28
C ARG A 4 3.77 7.74 -2.35
N MET A 5 5.04 7.36 -2.40
CA MET A 5 6.00 7.85 -3.39
C MET A 5 6.24 6.84 -4.50
N ALA A 6 5.52 5.73 -4.51
CA ALA A 6 5.68 4.72 -5.54
C ALA A 6 5.31 5.28 -6.92
N PRO A 7 6.04 4.92 -7.98
CA PRO A 7 5.65 5.33 -9.33
C PRO A 7 4.30 4.71 -9.68
N LEU A 8 3.40 5.53 -10.24
CA LEU A 8 2.07 5.05 -10.62
C LEU A 8 2.16 4.02 -11.74
N GLY A 9 1.35 2.98 -11.63
CA GLY A 9 1.24 1.96 -12.65
C GLY A 9 2.35 0.92 -12.65
N GLU A 10 3.32 1.02 -11.76
CA GLU A 10 4.43 0.07 -11.68
C GLU A 10 4.27 -0.85 -10.47
N GLU A 11 4.58 -2.11 -10.66
CA GLU A 11 4.49 -3.09 -9.58
C GLU A 11 5.62 -2.89 -8.59
N VAL A 12 5.28 -2.91 -7.30
CA VAL A 12 6.22 -2.78 -6.20
C VAL A 12 5.91 -3.84 -5.16
N GLU A 13 6.85 -4.08 -4.26
CA GLU A 13 6.66 -5.08 -3.21
C GLU A 13 6.61 -4.40 -1.85
N ILE A 14 5.66 -4.82 -1.01
CA ILE A 14 5.56 -4.30 0.36
C ILE A 14 6.69 -4.91 1.20
N LYS A 15 7.54 -4.04 1.75
CA LYS A 15 8.68 -4.47 2.55
C LYS A 15 8.40 -4.40 4.04
N ARG A 16 7.60 -3.43 4.47
CA ARG A 16 7.37 -3.21 5.89
C ARG A 16 6.04 -2.52 6.12
N VAL A 17 5.34 -2.96 7.15
CA VAL A 17 4.10 -2.32 7.60
C VAL A 17 4.32 -1.94 9.06
N SER A 18 4.36 -0.63 9.34
CA SER A 18 4.68 -0.08 10.66
C SER A 18 3.53 0.77 11.15
N MET A 19 2.63 0.16 11.92
CA MET A 19 1.48 0.85 12.49
C MET A 19 0.90 0.04 13.63
N ASP A 20 -0.14 0.56 14.29
CA ASP A 20 -0.75 -0.17 15.40
C ASP A 20 -1.48 -1.42 14.89
N GLU A 21 -1.85 -2.29 15.82
CA GLU A 21 -2.44 -3.59 15.49
C GLU A 21 -3.75 -3.46 14.72
N ASP A 22 -4.59 -2.49 15.07
CA ASP A 22 -5.87 -2.31 14.39
C ASP A 22 -5.69 -1.89 12.94
N ALA A 23 -4.79 -0.93 12.70
CA ALA A 23 -4.50 -0.47 11.35
C ALA A 23 -3.84 -1.58 10.54
N LYS A 24 -2.91 -2.31 11.14
CA LYS A 24 -2.23 -3.42 10.49
C LYS A 24 -3.22 -4.50 10.07
N ARG A 25 -4.17 -4.83 10.95
CA ARG A 25 -5.19 -5.82 10.64
C ARG A 25 -6.06 -5.39 9.48
N ARG A 26 -6.42 -4.09 9.39
CA ARG A 26 -7.17 -3.57 8.25
C ARG A 26 -6.42 -3.77 6.95
N LEU A 27 -5.11 -3.51 6.97
CA LEU A 27 -4.28 -3.73 5.78
C LEU A 27 -4.20 -5.20 5.42
N GLU A 28 -4.07 -6.07 6.41
CA GLU A 28 -4.07 -7.53 6.19
C GLU A 28 -5.37 -7.98 5.54
N ASP A 29 -6.50 -7.46 6.00
CA ASP A 29 -7.80 -7.79 5.43
C ASP A 29 -7.92 -7.36 3.97
N MET A 30 -7.21 -6.32 3.59
CA MET A 30 -7.16 -5.85 2.20
C MET A 30 -6.13 -6.60 1.36
N GLY A 31 -5.32 -7.46 1.97
CA GLY A 31 -4.25 -8.16 1.29
C GLY A 31 -2.94 -7.38 1.23
N LEU A 32 -2.83 -6.27 1.97
CA LEU A 32 -1.64 -5.43 1.98
C LEU A 32 -0.69 -5.91 3.08
N VAL A 33 0.07 -6.95 2.79
CA VAL A 33 0.98 -7.60 3.74
C VAL A 33 2.40 -7.60 3.19
N VAL A 34 3.37 -7.75 4.09
CA VAL A 34 4.78 -7.84 3.71
C VAL A 34 4.97 -8.97 2.69
N GLY A 35 5.70 -8.67 1.63
CA GLY A 35 5.96 -9.62 0.55
C GLY A 35 4.96 -9.57 -0.59
N GLN A 36 3.81 -8.93 -0.40
CA GLN A 36 2.80 -8.81 -1.44
C GLN A 36 3.22 -7.79 -2.49
N ARG A 37 3.06 -8.13 -3.76
CA ARG A 37 3.27 -7.20 -4.87
C ARG A 37 1.98 -6.45 -5.13
N VAL A 38 2.10 -5.14 -5.30
CA VAL A 38 0.96 -4.25 -5.50
C VAL A 38 1.32 -3.17 -6.51
N THR A 39 0.29 -2.50 -7.05
CA THR A 39 0.48 -1.40 -7.98
C THR A 39 -0.32 -0.21 -7.50
N VAL A 40 0.32 0.94 -7.33
CA VAL A 40 -0.39 2.17 -6.98
C VAL A 40 -0.96 2.75 -8.27
N LEU A 41 -2.27 2.84 -8.36
CA LEU A 41 -2.95 3.28 -9.57
C LEU A 41 -3.22 4.78 -9.59
N ALA A 42 -3.43 5.39 -8.43
CA ALA A 42 -3.77 6.81 -8.35
C ALA A 42 -3.46 7.37 -6.98
N ARG A 43 -3.24 8.67 -6.92
CA ARG A 43 -3.10 9.44 -5.69
C ARG A 43 -4.09 10.57 -5.71
N ASP A 44 -4.67 10.87 -4.56
CA ASP A 44 -5.60 11.97 -4.42
C ASP A 44 -5.57 12.47 -2.98
N GLY A 45 -4.93 13.62 -2.77
CA GLY A 45 -4.86 14.25 -1.46
C GLY A 45 -4.25 13.38 -0.36
N GLY A 46 -3.23 12.57 -0.70
CA GLY A 46 -2.61 11.65 0.24
C GLY A 46 -3.24 10.27 0.29
N ALA A 47 -4.47 10.13 -0.19
CA ALA A 47 -5.11 8.81 -0.35
C ALA A 47 -4.53 8.11 -1.58
N LEU A 48 -4.53 6.78 -1.54
CA LEU A 48 -4.01 5.96 -2.64
C LEU A 48 -5.04 4.94 -3.07
N VAL A 49 -5.11 4.71 -4.37
CA VAL A 49 -5.84 3.57 -4.93
C VAL A 49 -4.80 2.54 -5.35
N ILE A 50 -4.91 1.35 -4.82
CA ILE A 50 -3.90 0.29 -4.98
C ILE A 50 -4.57 -0.94 -5.56
N ARG A 51 -3.94 -1.53 -6.56
CA ARG A 51 -4.35 -2.85 -7.07
C ARG A 51 -3.60 -3.92 -6.31
N VAL A 52 -4.34 -4.84 -5.71
CA VAL A 52 -3.80 -6.01 -5.01
C VAL A 52 -4.46 -7.23 -5.61
N LYS A 53 -3.69 -8.07 -6.30
CA LYS A 53 -4.24 -9.22 -7.04
C LYS A 53 -5.29 -8.71 -8.02
N ASP A 54 -6.53 -9.20 -7.95
CA ASP A 54 -7.60 -8.79 -8.85
C ASP A 54 -8.51 -7.71 -8.27
N CYS A 55 -8.13 -7.15 -7.12
CA CYS A 55 -8.94 -6.17 -6.41
C CYS A 55 -8.29 -4.80 -6.39
N LYS A 56 -9.11 -3.77 -6.36
CA LYS A 56 -8.66 -2.41 -6.10
C LYS A 56 -9.08 -2.03 -4.69
N VAL A 57 -8.18 -1.46 -3.93
CA VAL A 57 -8.47 -0.97 -2.59
C VAL A 57 -8.04 0.48 -2.47
N ALA A 58 -8.77 1.25 -1.68
CA ALA A 58 -8.41 2.64 -1.40
C ALA A 58 -7.97 2.72 0.06
N ILE A 59 -6.85 3.37 0.30
CA ILE A 59 -6.37 3.63 1.65
C ILE A 59 -6.18 5.11 1.84
N ASP A 60 -6.37 5.59 3.07
CA ASP A 60 -6.17 6.99 3.38
C ASP A 60 -4.69 7.27 3.65
N GLU A 61 -4.37 8.55 3.81
CA GLU A 61 -3.01 8.99 4.06
C GLU A 61 -2.42 8.35 5.31
N ARG A 62 -3.23 8.17 6.34
CA ARG A 62 -2.79 7.61 7.61
C ARG A 62 -2.30 6.18 7.44
N LEU A 63 -3.08 5.35 6.75
CA LEU A 63 -2.69 3.97 6.48
C LEU A 63 -1.48 3.91 5.55
N ALA A 64 -1.46 4.77 4.53
CA ALA A 64 -0.36 4.79 3.58
C ALA A 64 0.96 5.16 4.25
N SER A 65 0.94 6.02 5.26
CA SER A 65 2.16 6.50 5.90
C SER A 65 2.98 5.41 6.58
N GLY A 66 2.36 4.29 6.92
CA GLY A 66 3.04 3.19 7.61
C GLY A 66 3.56 2.10 6.68
N ILE A 67 3.41 2.24 5.38
CA ILE A 67 3.81 1.20 4.42
C ILE A 67 5.08 1.61 3.69
N LEU A 68 6.10 0.75 3.78
CA LEU A 68 7.33 0.90 3.01
C LEU A 68 7.36 -0.15 1.91
N ILE A 69 7.84 0.24 0.75
CA ILE A 69 7.92 -0.62 -0.42
C ILE A 69 9.32 -0.65 -0.99
N THR A 70 9.56 -1.63 -1.85
CA THR A 70 10.74 -1.67 -2.69
C THR A 70 10.30 -1.80 -4.13
N CYS A 71 11.00 -1.11 -5.04
CA CYS A 71 10.74 -1.25 -6.48
C CYS A 71 11.31 -2.58 -6.96
N LEU A 72 10.65 -3.18 -7.91
CA LEU A 72 11.09 -4.46 -8.49
C LEU A 72 12.03 -4.26 -9.67
#